data_9b85ef03e3948c4b4af5f50d50849c2b
#
_entry.id   9b85ef03e3948c4b4af5f50d50849c2b
#
_cell.length_a   1.000
_cell.length_b   1.000
_cell.length_c   1.000
_cell.angle_alpha   90.00
_cell.angle_beta   90.00
_cell.angle_gamma   90.00
#
_symmetry.space_group_name_H-M   'P 1'
#
loop_
_entity.id
_entity.type
_entity.pdbx_description
1 polymer ?
#
loop_
_entity_poly.entity_id
_entity_poly.type
_entity_poly.pdbx_seq_one_letter_code
_entity_poly.pdbx_strand_id
1 'polypeptide(L)'
;MSLCLFFLPFTQAQKVGLVLSGGGAKGMTHIGIIRALEENNIPIDYITGTSMGAIIGSLYAMGYSPDDMEALLRSEDFKRWYSGQIEPEYGYYFKQNRPTPEFFNIRFSFKDSLHIKPQILP
;
A
#
# COMPACT_ATOMS: atom_id res chain seq x y z
N MET A 1 38.17 -49.54 -14.07
CA MET A 1 38.15 -48.10 -13.77
C MET A 1 36.78 -47.57 -14.16
N SER A 2 35.86 -47.48 -13.21
CA SER A 2 34.43 -47.17 -13.47
C SER A 2 34.25 -45.66 -13.26
N LEU A 3 33.92 -44.94 -14.32
CA LEU A 3 33.67 -43.55 -14.35
C LEU A 3 32.22 -43.27 -13.94
N CYS A 4 31.94 -43.00 -12.68
CA CYS A 4 30.63 -42.51 -12.22
C CYS A 4 30.45 -41.06 -12.65
N LEU A 5 29.73 -40.87 -13.76
CA LEU A 5 29.20 -39.54 -14.11
C LEU A 5 28.14 -39.13 -13.08
N PHE A 6 28.52 -38.21 -12.17
CA PHE A 6 27.57 -37.52 -11.32
C PHE A 6 26.72 -36.57 -12.18
N PHE A 7 25.53 -37.04 -12.55
CA PHE A 7 24.47 -36.13 -13.00
C PHE A 7 24.00 -35.27 -11.84
N LEU A 8 24.55 -34.06 -11.72
CA LEU A 8 23.98 -33.04 -10.88
C LEU A 8 22.68 -32.57 -11.55
N PRO A 9 21.51 -32.81 -10.96
CA PRO A 9 20.30 -32.18 -11.47
C PRO A 9 20.49 -30.67 -11.33
N PHE A 10 20.44 -29.95 -12.44
CA PHE A 10 20.27 -28.49 -12.42
C PHE A 10 18.89 -28.23 -11.82
N THR A 11 18.83 -28.09 -10.50
CA THR A 11 17.68 -27.56 -9.82
C THR A 11 17.61 -26.09 -10.19
N GLN A 12 16.80 -25.75 -11.18
CA GLN A 12 16.43 -24.36 -11.40
C GLN A 12 15.70 -23.91 -10.13
N ALA A 13 16.34 -23.03 -9.36
CA ALA A 13 15.70 -22.42 -8.21
C ALA A 13 14.44 -21.70 -8.71
N GLN A 14 13.28 -22.14 -8.23
CA GLN A 14 11.99 -21.57 -8.58
C GLN A 14 11.94 -20.16 -8.01
N LYS A 15 11.70 -19.15 -8.84
CA LYS A 15 11.58 -17.77 -8.40
C LYS A 15 10.20 -17.49 -7.83
N VAL A 16 10.13 -16.79 -6.72
CA VAL A 16 8.90 -16.46 -6.01
C VAL A 16 8.51 -15.00 -6.27
N GLY A 17 7.32 -14.82 -6.81
CA GLY A 17 6.73 -13.49 -6.99
C GLY A 17 5.60 -13.26 -5.99
N LEU A 18 5.66 -12.15 -5.25
CA LEU A 18 4.64 -11.76 -4.30
C LEU A 18 3.78 -10.63 -4.88
N VAL A 19 2.46 -10.84 -4.93
CA VAL A 19 1.47 -9.86 -5.41
C VAL A 19 0.62 -9.40 -4.24
N LEU A 20 0.68 -8.11 -3.91
CA LEU A 20 -0.01 -7.51 -2.78
C LEU A 20 -1.18 -6.65 -3.25
N SER A 21 -2.38 -6.96 -2.78
CA SER A 21 -3.59 -6.21 -3.11
C SER A 21 -3.73 -4.92 -2.30
N GLY A 22 -4.60 -4.03 -2.74
CA GLY A 22 -5.07 -2.92 -1.93
C GLY A 22 -6.00 -3.39 -0.81
N GLY A 23 -6.44 -2.45 0.04
CA GLY A 23 -7.41 -2.74 1.10
C GLY A 23 -7.38 -1.76 2.27
N GLY A 24 -6.73 -0.63 2.14
CA GLY A 24 -6.59 0.35 3.22
C GLY A 24 -5.97 -0.29 4.46
N ALA A 25 -6.57 -0.08 5.64
CA ALA A 25 -6.07 -0.65 6.89
C ALA A 25 -5.95 -2.18 6.87
N LYS A 26 -6.81 -2.88 6.13
CA LYS A 26 -6.72 -4.34 5.99
C LYS A 26 -5.46 -4.78 5.24
N GLY A 27 -4.90 -3.92 4.40
CA GLY A 27 -3.65 -4.20 3.69
C GLY A 27 -2.45 -4.38 4.62
N MET A 28 -2.52 -3.91 5.87
CA MET A 28 -1.47 -4.15 6.86
C MET A 28 -1.22 -5.64 7.14
N THR A 29 -2.19 -6.51 6.84
CA THR A 29 -2.02 -7.97 6.96
C THR A 29 -0.92 -8.51 6.04
N HIS A 30 -0.56 -7.79 4.98
CA HIS A 30 0.54 -8.17 4.09
C HIS A 30 1.89 -8.23 4.82
N ILE A 31 2.10 -7.43 5.88
CA ILE A 31 3.32 -7.50 6.71
C ILE A 31 3.43 -8.88 7.36
N GLY A 32 2.31 -9.40 7.87
CA GLY A 32 2.28 -10.75 8.46
C GLY A 32 2.60 -11.85 7.45
N ILE A 33 2.17 -11.68 6.20
CA ILE A 33 2.49 -12.62 5.11
C ILE A 33 3.98 -12.56 4.79
N ILE A 34 4.56 -11.37 4.66
CA ILE A 34 6.00 -11.21 4.41
C ILE A 34 6.80 -11.83 5.55
N ARG A 35 6.43 -11.56 6.81
CA ARG A 35 7.06 -12.15 7.98
C ARG A 35 7.03 -13.69 7.93
N ALA A 36 5.86 -14.27 7.63
CA ALA A 36 5.73 -15.71 7.53
C ALA A 36 6.59 -16.32 6.42
N LEU A 37 6.76 -15.64 5.30
CA LEU A 37 7.64 -16.08 4.22
C LEU A 37 9.10 -16.06 4.66
N GLU A 38 9.56 -14.99 5.32
CA GLU A 38 10.92 -14.87 5.85
C GLU A 38 11.21 -15.93 6.90
N GLU A 39 10.31 -16.13 7.87
CA GLU A 39 10.45 -17.15 8.93
C GLU A 39 10.55 -18.57 8.37
N ASN A 40 9.95 -18.83 7.21
CA ASN A 40 10.03 -20.11 6.52
C ASN A 40 11.14 -20.16 5.46
N ASN A 41 12.02 -19.16 5.42
CA ASN A 41 13.13 -19.06 4.46
C ASN A 41 12.67 -19.16 2.99
N ILE A 42 11.49 -18.61 2.69
CA ILE A 42 10.97 -18.52 1.32
C ILE A 42 11.44 -17.17 0.74
N PRO A 43 12.38 -17.19 -0.22
CA PRO A 43 12.88 -15.96 -0.81
C PRO A 43 11.79 -15.28 -1.65
N ILE A 44 11.75 -13.96 -1.61
CA ILE A 44 10.86 -13.14 -2.46
C ILE A 44 11.74 -12.50 -3.54
N ASP A 45 11.66 -13.02 -4.77
CA ASP A 45 12.46 -12.52 -5.90
C ASP A 45 11.82 -11.31 -6.58
N TYR A 46 10.50 -11.27 -6.60
CA TYR A 46 9.72 -10.20 -7.21
C TYR A 46 8.57 -9.80 -6.32
N ILE A 47 8.32 -8.49 -6.24
CA ILE A 47 7.19 -7.96 -5.49
C ILE A 47 6.45 -6.92 -6.34
N THR A 48 5.13 -6.99 -6.32
CA THR A 48 4.25 -6.01 -6.93
C THR A 48 3.05 -5.75 -6.03
N GLY A 49 2.48 -4.56 -6.10
CA GLY A 49 1.35 -4.23 -5.25
C GLY A 49 0.52 -3.07 -5.75
N THR A 50 -0.67 -2.94 -5.18
CA THR A 50 -1.62 -1.84 -5.43
C THR A 50 -2.03 -1.19 -4.12
N SER A 51 -2.15 0.16 -4.08
CA SER A 51 -2.57 0.90 -2.89
C SER A 51 -1.70 0.54 -1.66
N MET A 52 -2.30 0.11 -0.56
CA MET A 52 -1.56 -0.31 0.65
C MET A 52 -0.53 -1.42 0.35
N GLY A 53 -0.86 -2.35 -0.53
CA GLY A 53 0.08 -3.38 -0.97
C GLY A 53 1.30 -2.81 -1.71
N ALA A 54 1.13 -1.70 -2.45
CA ALA A 54 2.25 -1.01 -3.09
C ALA A 54 3.14 -0.33 -2.04
N ILE A 55 2.55 0.30 -1.02
CA ILE A 55 3.29 0.92 0.08
C ILE A 55 4.15 -0.13 0.81
N ILE A 56 3.53 -1.23 1.24
CA ILE A 56 4.22 -2.30 1.97
C ILE A 56 5.27 -2.96 1.08
N GLY A 57 4.94 -3.25 -0.19
CA GLY A 57 5.88 -3.82 -1.13
C GLY A 57 7.08 -2.93 -1.40
N SER A 58 6.87 -1.61 -1.46
CA SER A 58 7.96 -0.65 -1.63
C SER A 58 8.85 -0.57 -0.40
N LEU A 59 8.28 -0.55 0.81
CA LEU A 59 9.04 -0.56 2.06
C LEU A 59 9.90 -1.82 2.15
N TYR A 60 9.32 -2.98 1.82
CA TYR A 60 10.05 -4.24 1.79
C TYR A 60 11.21 -4.22 0.78
N ALA A 61 10.95 -3.74 -0.43
CA ALA A 61 11.98 -3.62 -1.48
C ALA A 61 13.11 -2.64 -1.10
N MET A 62 12.84 -1.66 -0.23
CA MET A 62 13.85 -0.76 0.35
C MET A 62 14.62 -1.38 1.51
N GLY A 63 14.29 -2.61 1.93
CA GLY A 63 15.01 -3.32 2.99
C GLY A 63 14.44 -3.12 4.40
N TYR A 64 13.22 -2.59 4.53
CA TYR A 64 12.55 -2.52 5.83
C TYR A 64 12.17 -3.92 6.30
N SER A 65 12.48 -4.24 7.56
CA SER A 65 11.99 -5.46 8.18
C SER A 65 10.47 -5.39 8.44
N PRO A 66 9.79 -6.53 8.62
CA PRO A 66 8.39 -6.55 9.02
C PRO A 66 8.10 -5.73 10.29
N ASP A 67 9.02 -5.72 11.26
CA ASP A 67 8.87 -4.95 12.49
C ASP A 67 9.00 -3.44 12.23
N ASP A 68 9.96 -3.02 11.41
CA ASP A 68 10.12 -1.62 11.04
C ASP A 68 8.91 -1.10 10.25
N MET A 69 8.39 -1.91 9.33
CA MET A 69 7.17 -1.58 8.58
C MET A 69 5.97 -1.41 9.52
N GLU A 70 5.80 -2.31 10.49
CA GLU A 70 4.72 -2.23 11.46
C GLU A 70 4.85 -0.98 12.33
N ALA A 71 6.06 -0.68 12.81
CA ALA A 71 6.35 0.53 13.59
C ALA A 71 6.04 1.80 12.79
N LEU A 72 6.48 1.87 11.53
CA LEU A 72 6.21 3.00 10.65
C LEU A 72 4.71 3.21 10.42
N LEU A 73 3.97 2.14 10.08
CA LEU A 73 2.53 2.24 9.80
C LEU A 73 1.69 2.59 11.03
N ARG A 74 2.20 2.33 12.24
CA ARG A 74 1.57 2.73 13.52
C ARG A 74 1.94 4.14 13.96
N SER A 75 2.94 4.78 13.32
CA SER A 75 3.41 6.10 13.69
C SER A 75 2.37 7.19 13.46
N GLU A 76 2.47 8.28 14.22
CA GLU A 76 1.63 9.46 14.02
C GLU A 76 1.95 10.16 12.69
N ASP A 77 3.18 10.05 12.20
CA ASP A 77 3.58 10.61 10.92
C ASP A 77 2.86 9.90 9.77
N PHE A 78 2.79 8.57 9.80
CA PHE A 78 2.03 7.81 8.81
C PHE A 78 0.54 8.15 8.85
N LYS A 79 -0.05 8.32 10.03
CA LYS A 79 -1.45 8.74 10.17
C LYS A 79 -1.68 10.11 9.55
N ARG A 80 -0.77 11.06 9.76
CA ARG A 80 -0.83 12.39 9.15
C ARG A 80 -0.75 12.30 7.62
N TRP A 81 0.19 11.54 7.09
CA TRP A 81 0.33 11.33 5.65
C TRP A 81 -0.92 10.71 5.04
N TYR A 82 -1.45 9.68 5.67
CA TYR A 82 -2.65 9.00 5.20
C TYR A 82 -3.91 9.88 5.26
N SER A 83 -4.05 10.71 6.31
CA SER A 83 -5.20 11.61 6.48
C SER A 83 -5.11 12.88 5.64
N GLY A 84 -3.96 13.13 5.00
CA GLY A 84 -3.71 14.36 4.27
C GLY A 84 -3.63 15.61 5.16
N GLN A 85 -3.39 15.41 6.45
CA GLN A 85 -3.16 16.53 7.38
C GLN A 85 -1.78 17.11 7.10
N ILE A 86 -1.78 18.34 6.63
CA ILE A 86 -0.56 19.12 6.42
C ILE A 86 -0.29 19.87 7.73
N GLU A 87 0.96 19.86 8.17
CA GLU A 87 1.35 20.70 9.33
C GLU A 87 1.01 22.16 9.03
N PRO A 88 0.48 22.91 10.04
CA PRO A 88 0.07 24.31 9.85
C PRO A 88 1.15 25.20 9.25
N GLU A 89 2.43 24.90 9.53
CA GLU A 89 3.58 25.61 8.99
C GLU A 89 3.72 25.50 7.48
N TYR A 90 3.34 24.35 6.90
CA TYR A 90 3.41 24.09 5.44
C TYR A 90 2.09 24.39 4.72
N GLY A 91 0.98 24.57 5.47
CA GLY A 91 -0.35 24.82 4.91
C GLY A 91 -0.50 26.21 4.27
N TYR A 92 0.37 27.15 4.60
CA TYR A 92 0.18 28.56 4.26
C TYR A 92 0.46 28.90 2.80
N TYR A 93 1.33 28.16 2.11
CA TYR A 93 1.77 28.54 0.77
C TYR A 93 1.02 27.86 -0.39
N PHE A 94 0.34 26.72 -0.16
CA PHE A 94 -0.21 25.93 -1.24
C PHE A 94 -1.72 25.72 -1.23
N LYS A 95 -2.39 26.08 -0.14
CA LYS A 95 -3.84 25.95 -0.02
C LYS A 95 -4.55 27.29 -0.29
N GLN A 96 -4.29 27.89 -1.43
CA GLN A 96 -5.33 28.74 -1.99
C GLN A 96 -6.45 27.81 -2.43
N ASN A 97 -7.61 27.94 -1.79
CA ASN A 97 -8.85 27.43 -2.35
C ASN A 97 -9.00 28.08 -3.73
N ARG A 98 -8.44 27.42 -4.75
CA ARG A 98 -8.84 27.77 -6.11
C ARG A 98 -10.30 27.39 -6.16
N PRO A 99 -11.21 28.33 -6.48
CA PRO A 99 -12.58 27.96 -6.75
C PRO A 99 -12.48 26.96 -7.90
N THR A 100 -12.72 25.69 -7.62
CA THR A 100 -12.94 24.71 -8.66
C THR A 100 -14.17 25.20 -9.40
N PRO A 101 -14.13 25.33 -10.73
CA PRO A 101 -15.31 25.65 -11.50
C PRO A 101 -16.25 24.44 -11.51
N GLU A 102 -16.75 24.11 -10.33
CA GLU A 102 -17.81 23.12 -10.19
C GLU A 102 -19.12 23.79 -10.52
N PHE A 103 -19.50 23.78 -11.79
CA PHE A 103 -20.79 24.26 -12.22
C PHE A 103 -21.97 23.43 -11.72
N PHE A 104 -21.66 22.24 -11.17
CA PHE A 104 -22.67 21.27 -10.77
C PHE A 104 -22.21 20.47 -9.56
N ASN A 105 -22.99 20.50 -8.49
CA ASN A 105 -22.77 19.71 -7.28
C ASN A 105 -23.99 18.85 -6.99
N ILE A 106 -23.81 17.53 -6.86
CA ILE A 106 -24.86 16.60 -6.47
C ILE A 106 -24.59 16.13 -5.05
N ARG A 107 -25.45 16.52 -4.11
CA ARG A 107 -25.38 16.05 -2.73
C ARG A 107 -26.37 14.92 -2.52
N PHE A 108 -25.85 13.76 -2.15
CA PHE A 108 -26.63 12.61 -1.74
C PHE A 108 -26.81 12.62 -0.21
N SER A 109 -28.03 12.50 0.27
CA SER A 109 -28.33 12.37 1.69
C SER A 109 -29.27 11.18 1.88
N PHE A 110 -28.89 10.26 2.77
CA PHE A 110 -29.70 9.11 3.19
C PHE A 110 -30.16 9.38 4.62
N LYS A 111 -31.43 9.68 4.80
CA LYS A 111 -32.00 9.81 6.15
C LYS A 111 -33.19 8.89 6.37
N ASP A 112 -34.15 8.81 5.50
CA ASP A 112 -35.25 7.83 5.47
C ASP A 112 -35.61 7.50 4.02
N SER A 113 -35.16 8.31 3.09
CA SER A 113 -35.26 8.13 1.66
C SER A 113 -34.09 8.82 0.97
N LEU A 114 -33.81 8.44 -0.28
CA LEU A 114 -32.77 9.05 -1.09
C LEU A 114 -33.19 10.47 -1.51
N HIS A 115 -32.57 11.47 -0.92
CA HIS A 115 -32.75 12.86 -1.35
C HIS A 115 -31.57 13.29 -2.24
N ILE A 116 -31.87 13.60 -3.48
CA ILE A 116 -30.91 14.15 -4.45
C ILE A 116 -31.18 15.65 -4.56
N LYS A 117 -30.24 16.47 -4.14
CA LYS A 117 -30.33 17.93 -4.32
C LYS A 117 -29.27 18.37 -5.33
N PRO A 118 -29.65 18.63 -6.58
CA PRO A 118 -28.77 19.33 -7.52
C PRO A 118 -28.65 20.80 -7.10
N GLN A 119 -27.41 21.28 -6.99
CA GLN A 119 -27.14 22.69 -6.72
C GLN A 119 -26.32 23.24 -7.89
N ILE A 120 -26.94 24.14 -8.64
CA ILE A 120 -26.25 24.93 -9.67
C ILE A 120 -25.70 26.15 -8.95
N LEU A 121 -24.38 26.29 -8.96
CA LEU A 121 -23.73 27.49 -8.43
C LEU A 121 -23.80 28.60 -9.48
N PRO A 122 -24.12 29.86 -9.08
CA PRO A 122 -24.19 30.98 -10.00
C PRO A 122 -22.83 31.36 -10.58
#